data_efcf50a01ee1941c2dba789745976be4
#
_entry.id   efcf50a01ee1941c2dba789745976be4
#
_cell.length_a   1.000
_cell.length_b   1.000
_cell.length_c   1.000
_cell.angle_alpha   90.00
_cell.angle_beta   90.00
_cell.angle_gamma   90.00
#
_symmetry.space_group_name_H-M   'P 1'
#
loop_
_entity.id
_entity.type
_entity.pdbx_description
1 polymer ?
#
loop_
_entity_poly.entity_id
_entity_poly.type
_entity_poly.pdbx_seq_one_letter_code
_entity_poly.pdbx_strand_id
1 'polypeptide(L)'
;MVNLIIFCLLGVFIITSSILAVTSKRMMRAATFLLFVLVGTAGLYLFLNYHFLAVVQLAVYAGGVLVLFIFAIMLTSDKGDKTESHDKRRIISGIFTVLAGLAVTVFILMKHQFLFPDNLVVDGDQQISMDVIGHALMGTEKYQYLLPFEALSILLLACIIGGILIARKR
;
A
#
# COMPACT_ATOMS: atom_id res chain seq x y z
N MET A 1 -24.06 -11.05 -7.14
CA MET A 1 -23.32 -11.35 -8.38
C MET A 1 -22.51 -10.15 -8.85
N VAL A 2 -23.10 -8.95 -8.97
CA VAL A 2 -22.38 -7.74 -9.43
C VAL A 2 -21.17 -7.42 -8.55
N ASN A 3 -21.29 -7.49 -7.23
CA ASN A 3 -20.20 -7.22 -6.29
C ASN A 3 -18.99 -8.18 -6.48
N LEU A 4 -19.28 -9.45 -6.76
CA LEU A 4 -18.20 -10.42 -7.03
C LEU A 4 -17.46 -10.09 -8.32
N ILE A 5 -18.17 -9.65 -9.36
CA ILE A 5 -17.58 -9.27 -10.65
C ILE A 5 -16.69 -8.03 -10.48
N ILE A 6 -17.16 -7.01 -9.75
CA ILE A 6 -16.37 -5.79 -9.46
C ILE A 6 -15.11 -6.15 -8.67
N PHE A 7 -15.23 -6.99 -7.64
CA PHE A 7 -14.11 -7.45 -6.84
C PHE A 7 -13.05 -8.19 -7.69
N CYS A 8 -13.49 -9.15 -8.51
CA CYS A 8 -12.59 -9.89 -9.40
C CYS A 8 -11.92 -8.96 -10.42
N LEU A 9 -12.64 -8.00 -10.98
CA LEU A 9 -12.10 -7.04 -11.93
C LEU A 9 -11.02 -6.16 -11.29
N LEU A 10 -11.29 -5.62 -10.09
CA LEU A 10 -10.30 -4.86 -9.32
C LEU A 10 -9.08 -5.72 -8.96
N GLY A 11 -9.29 -6.97 -8.53
CA GLY A 11 -8.22 -7.90 -8.22
C GLY A 11 -7.32 -8.17 -9.43
N VAL A 12 -7.89 -8.47 -10.58
CA VAL A 12 -7.15 -8.68 -11.84
C VAL A 12 -6.40 -7.42 -12.25
N PHE A 13 -7.02 -6.24 -12.12
CA PHE A 13 -6.39 -4.96 -12.43
C PHE A 13 -5.16 -4.70 -11.54
N ILE A 14 -5.27 -4.94 -10.23
CA ILE A 14 -4.16 -4.76 -9.28
C ILE A 14 -3.03 -5.75 -9.58
N ILE A 15 -3.35 -7.03 -9.80
CA ILE A 15 -2.34 -8.07 -10.07
C ILE A 15 -1.61 -7.78 -11.39
N THR A 16 -2.32 -7.46 -12.45
CA THR A 16 -1.71 -7.17 -13.75
C THR A 16 -0.83 -5.93 -13.69
N SER A 17 -1.29 -4.85 -13.05
CA SER A 17 -0.52 -3.62 -12.85
C SER A 17 0.72 -3.87 -11.99
N SER A 18 0.61 -4.71 -10.94
CA SER A 18 1.74 -5.09 -10.07
C SER A 18 2.81 -5.87 -10.83
N ILE A 19 2.41 -6.85 -11.64
CA ILE A 19 3.34 -7.61 -12.49
C ILE A 19 4.06 -6.68 -13.47
N LEU A 20 3.34 -5.77 -14.12
CA LEU A 20 3.91 -4.79 -15.04
C LEU A 20 4.86 -3.81 -14.33
N ALA A 21 4.56 -3.41 -13.08
CA ALA A 21 5.42 -2.55 -12.29
C ALA A 21 6.79 -3.20 -12.03
N VAL A 22 6.79 -4.47 -11.63
CA VAL A 22 8.03 -5.22 -11.32
C VAL A 22 8.80 -5.63 -12.58
N THR A 23 8.10 -5.96 -13.67
CA THR A 23 8.71 -6.43 -14.92
C THR A 23 9.20 -5.30 -15.80
N SER A 24 8.78 -4.07 -15.52
CA SER A 24 9.14 -2.90 -16.34
C SER A 24 10.63 -2.56 -16.21
N LYS A 25 11.31 -2.47 -17.34
CA LYS A 25 12.75 -2.15 -17.41
C LYS A 25 13.06 -0.66 -17.17
N ARG A 26 12.11 0.23 -17.39
CA ARG A 26 12.28 1.67 -17.20
C ARG A 26 11.67 2.09 -15.88
N MET A 27 12.44 2.76 -15.01
CA MET A 27 11.97 3.20 -13.69
C MET A 27 10.71 4.07 -13.77
N MET A 28 10.62 4.98 -14.75
CA MET A 28 9.43 5.80 -14.94
C MET A 28 8.17 4.98 -15.25
N ARG A 29 8.29 3.95 -16.10
CA ARG A 29 7.16 3.06 -16.40
C ARG A 29 6.79 2.19 -15.20
N ALA A 30 7.79 1.70 -14.45
CA ALA A 30 7.54 0.96 -13.22
C ALA A 30 6.76 1.81 -12.20
N ALA A 31 7.14 3.07 -12.03
CA ALA A 31 6.47 4.01 -11.14
C ALA A 31 5.03 4.34 -11.58
N THR A 32 4.76 4.48 -12.89
CA THR A 32 3.38 4.66 -13.38
C THR A 32 2.51 3.42 -13.18
N PHE A 33 3.05 2.21 -13.37
CA PHE A 33 2.31 0.99 -13.06
C PHE A 33 2.06 0.84 -11.56
N LEU A 34 3.02 1.26 -10.71
CA LEU A 34 2.83 1.31 -9.26
C LEU A 34 1.70 2.29 -8.88
N LEU A 35 1.58 3.42 -9.57
CA LEU A 35 0.45 4.34 -9.38
C LEU A 35 -0.89 3.65 -9.64
N PHE A 36 -1.00 2.87 -10.72
CA PHE A 36 -2.22 2.10 -11.01
C PHE A 36 -2.52 1.06 -9.93
N VAL A 37 -1.50 0.42 -9.34
CA VAL A 37 -1.68 -0.49 -8.20
C VAL A 37 -2.26 0.26 -7.00
N LEU A 38 -1.72 1.44 -6.66
CA LEU A 38 -2.17 2.23 -5.52
C LEU A 38 -3.60 2.77 -5.72
N VAL A 39 -3.95 3.18 -6.94
CA VAL A 39 -5.32 3.58 -7.29
C VAL A 39 -6.27 2.39 -7.25
N GLY A 40 -5.85 1.23 -7.75
CA GLY A 40 -6.62 0.00 -7.66
C GLY A 40 -6.91 -0.44 -6.23
N THR A 41 -5.90 -0.35 -5.34
CA THR A 41 -6.10 -0.66 -3.90
C THR A 41 -7.03 0.35 -3.23
N ALA A 42 -6.98 1.62 -3.60
CA ALA A 42 -7.95 2.60 -3.11
C ALA A 42 -9.38 2.26 -3.57
N GLY A 43 -9.55 1.81 -4.81
CA GLY A 43 -10.82 1.30 -5.32
C GLY A 43 -11.32 0.09 -4.53
N LEU A 44 -10.41 -0.80 -4.11
CA LEU A 44 -10.76 -1.95 -3.28
C LEU A 44 -11.19 -1.51 -1.87
N TYR A 45 -10.55 -0.49 -1.28
CA TYR A 45 -10.99 0.09 -0.01
C TYR A 45 -12.37 0.72 -0.11
N LEU A 46 -12.67 1.44 -1.20
CA LEU A 46 -14.02 1.96 -1.46
C LEU A 46 -15.05 0.85 -1.59
N PHE A 47 -14.70 -0.22 -2.29
CA PHE A 47 -15.56 -1.38 -2.44
C PHE A 47 -15.89 -2.06 -1.10
N LEU A 48 -14.94 -2.04 -0.16
CA LEU A 48 -15.09 -2.58 1.19
C LEU A 48 -15.69 -1.57 2.19
N ASN A 49 -16.19 -0.42 1.73
CA ASN A 49 -16.71 0.69 2.56
C ASN A 49 -15.69 1.34 3.52
N TYR A 50 -14.39 1.15 3.29
CA TYR A 50 -13.34 1.83 4.05
C TYR A 50 -12.99 3.19 3.44
N HIS A 51 -13.93 4.15 3.47
CA HIS A 51 -13.78 5.45 2.81
C HIS A 51 -12.55 6.24 3.28
N PHE A 52 -12.28 6.25 4.60
CA PHE A 52 -11.10 6.92 5.15
C PHE A 52 -9.79 6.36 4.58
N LEU A 53 -9.66 5.03 4.54
CA LEU A 53 -8.46 4.37 4.01
C LEU A 53 -8.28 4.65 2.52
N ALA A 54 -9.37 4.70 1.76
CA ALA A 54 -9.32 5.02 0.33
C ALA A 54 -8.80 6.43 0.08
N VAL A 55 -9.29 7.42 0.86
CA VAL A 55 -8.84 8.80 0.75
C VAL A 55 -7.36 8.93 1.13
N VAL A 56 -6.93 8.29 2.22
CA VAL A 56 -5.51 8.28 2.64
C VAL A 56 -4.64 7.62 1.58
N GLN A 57 -5.08 6.49 1.00
CA GLN A 57 -4.36 5.79 -0.05
C GLN A 57 -4.14 6.68 -1.28
N LEU A 58 -5.16 7.42 -1.70
CA LEU A 58 -5.03 8.32 -2.85
C LEU A 58 -4.24 9.58 -2.53
N ALA A 59 -4.55 10.24 -1.41
CA ALA A 59 -3.94 11.53 -1.08
C ALA A 59 -2.48 11.38 -0.65
N VAL A 60 -2.18 10.42 0.24
CA VAL A 60 -0.84 10.28 0.81
C VAL A 60 0.03 9.39 -0.07
N TYR A 61 -0.42 8.17 -0.41
CA TYR A 61 0.43 7.22 -1.14
C TYR A 61 0.51 7.54 -2.63
N ALA A 62 -0.62 7.66 -3.32
CA ALA A 62 -0.60 7.93 -4.75
C ALA A 62 -0.24 9.39 -5.06
N GLY A 63 -0.79 10.36 -4.31
CA GLY A 63 -0.57 11.79 -4.50
C GLY A 63 0.73 12.31 -3.89
N GLY A 64 1.03 11.96 -2.64
CA GLY A 64 2.21 12.45 -1.93
C GLY A 64 3.47 11.65 -2.25
N VAL A 65 3.54 10.45 -1.71
CA VAL A 65 4.78 9.65 -1.72
C VAL A 65 5.22 9.27 -3.13
N LEU A 66 4.31 8.72 -3.94
CA LEU A 66 4.66 8.24 -5.28
C LEU A 66 5.00 9.38 -6.24
N VAL A 67 4.27 10.49 -6.19
CA VAL A 67 4.55 11.65 -7.05
C VAL A 67 5.92 12.23 -6.71
N LEU A 68 6.26 12.38 -5.42
CA LEU A 68 7.60 12.81 -5.00
C LEU A 68 8.68 11.83 -5.45
N PHE A 69 8.40 10.52 -5.38
CA PHE A 69 9.32 9.49 -5.85
C PHE A 69 9.55 9.56 -7.36
N ILE A 70 8.48 9.73 -8.16
CA ILE A 70 8.58 9.92 -9.62
C ILE A 70 9.42 11.16 -9.93
N PHE A 71 9.18 12.26 -9.21
CA PHE A 71 9.93 13.49 -9.38
C PHE A 71 11.42 13.31 -9.03
N ALA A 72 11.72 12.61 -7.94
CA ALA A 72 13.09 12.29 -7.55
C ALA A 72 13.80 11.43 -8.60
N ILE A 73 13.13 10.42 -9.16
CA ILE A 73 13.67 9.60 -10.25
C ILE A 73 13.94 10.47 -11.49
N MET A 74 12.99 11.33 -11.86
CA MET A 74 13.12 12.19 -13.03
C MET A 74 14.32 13.15 -12.90
N LEU A 75 14.59 13.65 -11.69
CA LEU A 75 15.75 14.52 -11.43
C LEU A 75 17.07 13.74 -11.40
N THR A 76 17.05 12.48 -11.01
CA THR A 76 18.28 11.69 -10.78
C THR A 76 18.65 10.84 -12.01
N SER A 77 17.70 10.54 -12.89
CA SER A 77 17.84 9.60 -14.01
C SER A 77 18.47 10.25 -15.24
N ASP A 78 19.76 10.57 -15.18
CA ASP A 78 20.44 11.11 -16.35
C ASP A 78 21.50 10.18 -16.97
N LYS A 79 21.79 9.03 -16.43
CA LYS A 79 22.79 8.11 -17.00
C LYS A 79 22.45 6.64 -16.84
N GLY A 80 21.72 6.15 -17.84
CA GLY A 80 21.79 4.74 -18.16
C GLY A 80 20.80 3.87 -17.41
N ASP A 81 19.58 3.89 -17.87
CA ASP A 81 18.56 2.85 -17.69
C ASP A 81 19.02 1.50 -18.34
N LYS A 82 20.31 1.17 -18.12
CA LYS A 82 20.84 -0.14 -18.45
C LYS A 82 20.40 -1.10 -17.35
N THR A 83 19.21 -1.62 -17.52
CA THR A 83 18.77 -2.75 -16.73
C THR A 83 19.76 -3.88 -16.92
N GLU A 84 20.57 -4.16 -15.90
CA GLU A 84 21.36 -5.40 -15.87
C GLU A 84 20.44 -6.58 -16.17
N SER A 85 20.89 -7.43 -17.09
CA SER A 85 20.21 -8.68 -17.42
C SER A 85 19.89 -9.42 -16.13
N HIS A 86 18.60 -9.66 -15.88
CA HIS A 86 18.17 -10.40 -14.70
C HIS A 86 18.82 -11.78 -14.69
N ASP A 87 19.71 -11.99 -13.74
CA ASP A 87 20.37 -13.26 -13.54
C ASP A 87 19.30 -14.34 -13.29
N LYS A 88 19.27 -15.37 -14.10
CA LYS A 88 18.25 -16.45 -14.04
C LYS A 88 18.13 -17.05 -12.64
N ARG A 89 19.23 -17.10 -11.88
CA ARG A 89 19.22 -17.52 -10.46
C ARG A 89 18.33 -16.64 -9.56
N ARG A 90 18.37 -15.32 -9.74
CA ARG A 90 17.55 -14.38 -8.94
C ARG A 90 16.07 -14.53 -9.26
N ILE A 91 15.73 -14.79 -10.52
CA ILE A 91 14.34 -15.03 -10.92
C ILE A 91 13.81 -16.32 -10.28
N ILE A 92 14.59 -17.39 -10.33
CA ILE A 92 14.20 -18.69 -9.76
C ILE A 92 14.04 -18.61 -8.25
N SER A 93 14.98 -17.94 -7.53
CA SER A 93 14.85 -17.74 -6.09
C SER A 93 13.62 -16.87 -5.73
N GLY A 94 13.34 -15.85 -6.52
CA GLY A 94 12.15 -15.01 -6.34
C GLY A 94 10.85 -15.80 -6.51
N ILE A 95 10.74 -16.60 -7.54
CA ILE A 95 9.56 -17.47 -7.79
C ILE A 95 9.39 -18.46 -6.62
N PHE A 96 10.46 -19.08 -6.16
CA PHE A 96 10.41 -20.03 -5.03
C PHE A 96 9.91 -19.34 -3.75
N THR A 97 10.39 -18.13 -3.45
CA THR A 97 9.97 -17.35 -2.27
C THR A 97 8.48 -16.96 -2.36
N VAL A 98 8.01 -16.53 -3.53
CA VAL A 98 6.60 -16.19 -3.76
C VAL A 98 5.71 -17.41 -3.59
N LEU A 99 6.10 -18.56 -4.17
CA LEU A 99 5.35 -19.82 -4.03
C LEU A 99 5.29 -20.30 -2.58
N ALA A 100 6.40 -20.19 -1.85
CA ALA A 100 6.44 -20.54 -0.43
C ALA A 100 5.51 -19.62 0.40
N GLY A 101 5.55 -18.30 0.17
CA GLY A 101 4.66 -17.35 0.83
C GLY A 101 3.18 -17.61 0.51
N LEU A 102 2.87 -17.90 -0.76
CA LEU A 102 1.52 -18.25 -1.19
C LEU A 102 1.04 -19.54 -0.51
N ALA A 103 1.88 -20.57 -0.46
CA ALA A 103 1.56 -21.85 0.18
C ALA A 103 1.25 -21.66 1.68
N VAL A 104 2.06 -20.87 2.39
CA VAL A 104 1.82 -20.55 3.81
C VAL A 104 0.50 -19.79 3.99
N THR A 105 0.23 -18.82 3.15
CA THR A 105 -1.01 -18.03 3.21
C THR A 105 -2.24 -18.92 2.97
N VAL A 106 -2.22 -19.74 1.93
CA VAL A 106 -3.29 -20.70 1.63
C VAL A 106 -3.48 -21.69 2.77
N PHE A 107 -2.37 -22.23 3.32
CA PHE A 107 -2.43 -23.17 4.46
C PHE A 107 -3.09 -22.54 5.69
N ILE A 108 -2.74 -21.27 6.01
CA ILE A 108 -3.36 -20.54 7.11
C ILE A 108 -4.85 -20.34 6.86
N LEU A 109 -5.23 -19.90 5.66
CA LEU A 109 -6.63 -19.68 5.29
C LEU A 109 -7.46 -20.97 5.34
N MET A 110 -6.90 -22.10 4.93
CA MET A 110 -7.59 -23.38 4.98
C MET A 110 -7.72 -23.94 6.40
N LYS A 111 -6.73 -23.68 7.28
CA LYS A 111 -6.76 -24.14 8.68
C LYS A 111 -7.52 -23.21 9.62
N HIS A 112 -7.57 -21.93 9.28
CA HIS A 112 -8.28 -20.96 10.11
C HIS A 112 -9.78 -21.12 9.85
N GLN A 113 -10.47 -21.72 10.79
CA GLN A 113 -11.93 -21.59 10.86
C GLN A 113 -12.21 -20.12 11.15
N PHE A 114 -12.65 -19.40 10.11
CA PHE A 114 -13.19 -18.06 10.31
C PHE A 114 -14.44 -18.23 11.17
N LEU A 115 -14.29 -18.11 12.48
CA LEU A 115 -15.39 -17.87 13.39
C LEU A 115 -15.94 -16.49 12.99
N PHE A 116 -16.89 -16.48 12.08
CA PHE A 116 -17.79 -15.34 11.95
C PHE A 116 -18.78 -15.48 13.11
N PRO A 117 -18.66 -14.68 14.19
CA PRO A 117 -19.76 -14.56 15.11
C PRO A 117 -20.92 -14.00 14.28
N ASP A 118 -22.05 -14.71 14.26
CA ASP A 118 -23.29 -14.30 13.57
C ASP A 118 -23.76 -12.87 13.93
N ASN A 119 -23.16 -12.26 14.94
CA ASN A 119 -23.44 -10.92 15.44
C ASN A 119 -22.56 -9.82 14.85
N LEU A 120 -21.54 -10.16 14.03
CA LEU A 120 -20.79 -9.19 13.23
C LEU A 120 -21.39 -9.06 11.82
N VAL A 121 -22.71 -8.99 11.73
CA VAL A 121 -23.31 -8.25 10.65
C VAL A 121 -22.93 -6.81 10.93
N VAL A 122 -21.80 -6.39 10.41
CA VAL A 122 -21.49 -4.96 10.25
C VAL A 122 -22.58 -4.49 9.30
N ASP A 123 -23.64 -3.94 9.88
CA ASP A 123 -24.68 -3.26 9.13
C ASP A 123 -23.93 -2.33 8.17
N GLY A 124 -24.11 -2.54 6.86
CA GLY A 124 -23.31 -1.87 5.84
C GLY A 124 -23.43 -0.34 5.82
N ASP A 125 -24.09 0.22 6.83
CA ASP A 125 -24.32 1.65 7.05
C ASP A 125 -23.46 2.24 8.19
N GLN A 126 -22.70 1.43 8.93
CA GLN A 126 -21.77 1.93 9.93
C GLN A 126 -20.43 2.29 9.29
N GLN A 127 -20.44 3.34 8.49
CA GLN A 127 -19.22 4.03 8.09
C GLN A 127 -18.56 4.58 9.37
N ILE A 128 -17.34 4.11 9.65
CA ILE A 128 -16.55 4.69 10.76
C ILE A 128 -16.31 6.17 10.41
N SER A 129 -16.96 7.06 11.17
CA SER A 129 -16.82 8.49 10.97
C SER A 129 -15.36 8.90 11.21
N MET A 130 -14.89 9.90 10.47
CA MET A 130 -13.59 10.55 10.69
C MET A 130 -13.39 11.02 12.14
N ASP A 131 -14.47 11.44 12.77
CA ASP A 131 -14.49 11.89 14.16
C ASP A 131 -14.11 10.78 15.13
N VAL A 132 -14.67 9.58 14.94
CA VAL A 132 -14.34 8.38 15.74
C VAL A 132 -12.88 8.01 15.60
N ILE A 133 -12.33 8.07 14.36
CA ILE A 133 -10.92 7.80 14.11
C ILE A 133 -10.04 8.86 14.79
N GLY A 134 -10.40 10.14 14.68
CA GLY A 134 -9.69 11.23 15.34
C GLY A 134 -9.66 11.08 16.86
N HIS A 135 -10.80 10.77 17.47
CA HIS A 135 -10.88 10.52 18.92
C HIS A 135 -10.09 9.26 19.33
N ALA A 136 -10.10 8.19 18.54
CA ALA A 136 -9.31 7.00 18.83
C ALA A 136 -7.79 7.26 18.77
N LEU A 137 -7.34 8.11 17.84
CA LEU A 137 -5.92 8.44 17.67
C LEU A 137 -5.40 9.42 18.73
N MET A 138 -6.20 10.41 19.13
CA MET A 138 -5.78 11.50 20.03
C MET A 138 -6.34 11.41 21.43
N GLY A 139 -7.16 10.43 21.75
CA GLY A 139 -7.76 10.27 23.06
C GLY A 139 -6.79 9.67 24.08
N THR A 140 -7.07 9.91 25.35
CA THR A 140 -6.27 9.48 26.53
C THR A 140 -6.89 8.31 27.28
N GLU A 141 -8.01 7.76 26.80
CA GLU A 141 -8.71 6.67 27.47
C GLU A 141 -8.04 5.30 27.24
N LYS A 142 -8.48 4.27 28.00
CA LYS A 142 -8.01 2.90 27.80
C LYS A 142 -8.27 2.44 26.35
N TYR A 143 -7.25 1.83 25.73
CA TYR A 143 -7.27 1.31 24.34
C TYR A 143 -7.24 2.38 23.24
N GLN A 144 -6.85 3.61 23.53
CA GLN A 144 -6.61 4.66 22.54
C GLN A 144 -5.13 4.68 22.09
N TYR A 145 -4.89 5.28 20.92
CA TYR A 145 -3.61 5.20 20.21
C TYR A 145 -2.78 6.49 20.32
N LEU A 146 -2.93 7.26 21.39
CA LEU A 146 -2.19 8.51 21.58
C LEU A 146 -0.67 8.32 21.53
N LEU A 147 -0.16 7.31 22.21
CA LEU A 147 1.29 7.07 22.31
C LEU A 147 1.91 6.68 20.96
N PRO A 148 1.35 5.77 20.14
CA PRO A 148 1.77 5.57 18.77
C PRO A 148 1.68 6.81 17.90
N PHE A 149 0.65 7.64 18.08
CA PHE A 149 0.48 8.89 17.33
C PHE A 149 1.58 9.91 17.65
N GLU A 150 1.95 10.08 18.92
CA GLU A 150 3.09 10.92 19.31
C GLU A 150 4.42 10.40 18.76
N ALA A 151 4.65 9.08 18.80
CA ALA A 151 5.84 8.48 18.24
C ALA A 151 5.96 8.72 16.72
N LEU A 152 4.84 8.65 15.98
CA LEU A 152 4.82 8.98 14.55
C LEU A 152 5.10 10.47 14.30
N SER A 153 4.64 11.34 15.16
CA SER A 153 4.90 12.80 15.05
C SER A 153 6.40 13.10 15.22
N ILE A 154 7.04 12.45 16.18
CA ILE A 154 8.49 12.57 16.41
C ILE A 154 9.26 11.99 15.20
N LEU A 155 8.81 10.85 14.68
CA LEU A 155 9.41 10.23 13.49
C LEU A 155 9.32 11.15 12.28
N LEU A 156 8.15 11.78 12.06
CA LEU A 156 7.95 12.72 10.96
C LEU A 156 8.92 13.91 11.07
N LEU A 157 9.04 14.49 12.28
CA LEU A 157 9.99 15.58 12.53
C LEU A 157 11.42 15.16 12.23
N ALA A 158 11.84 13.98 12.71
CA ALA A 158 13.16 13.43 12.46
C ALA A 158 13.42 13.21 10.96
N CYS A 159 12.43 12.70 10.20
CA CYS A 159 12.55 12.53 8.76
C CYS A 159 12.71 13.87 8.02
N ILE A 160 11.96 14.90 8.42
CA ILE A 160 12.07 16.24 7.82
C ILE A 160 13.46 16.83 8.07
N ILE A 161 13.91 16.82 9.33
CA ILE A 161 15.24 17.36 9.70
C ILE A 161 16.34 16.55 9.00
N GLY A 162 16.26 15.22 9.03
CA GLY A 162 17.23 14.35 8.39
C GLY A 162 17.30 14.57 6.87
N GLY A 163 16.16 14.69 6.21
CA GLY A 163 16.07 15.00 4.77
C GLY A 163 16.73 16.32 4.42
N ILE A 164 16.48 17.38 5.20
CA ILE A 164 17.10 18.71 4.98
C ILE A 164 18.61 18.66 5.22
N LEU A 165 19.06 17.96 6.27
CA LEU A 165 20.49 17.85 6.59
C LEU A 165 21.28 17.11 5.48
N ILE A 166 20.70 16.04 4.92
CA ILE A 166 21.29 15.29 3.83
C ILE A 166 21.30 16.10 2.53
N ALA A 167 20.20 16.78 2.24
CA ALA A 167 20.05 17.58 1.01
C ALA A 167 20.90 18.87 1.02
N ARG A 168 21.28 19.35 2.19
CA ARG A 168 22.07 20.58 2.33
C ARG A 168 23.48 20.36 1.80
N LYS A 169 23.79 20.95 0.64
CA LYS A 169 25.16 21.08 0.14
C LYS A 169 25.99 21.97 1.11
N ARG A 170 27.10 21.45 1.61
CA ARG A 170 28.13 22.26 2.26
C ARG A 170 28.88 23.08 1.24
#